data_9d48d5928e0e98f00746754758e5c036
#
_entry.id   9d48d5928e0e98f00746754758e5c036
#
_cell.length_a   1.000
_cell.length_b   1.000
_cell.length_c   1.000
_cell.angle_alpha   90.00
_cell.angle_beta   90.00
_cell.angle_gamma   90.00
#
_symmetry.space_group_name_H-M   'P 1'
#
loop_
_entity.id
_entity.type
_entity.pdbx_description
1 polymer ?
#
loop_
_entity_poly.entity_id
_entity_poly.type
_entity_poly.pdbx_seq_one_letter_code
_entity_poly.pdbx_strand_id
1 'polypeptide(L)'
;MTKQQQHKWLRLLALLMCCLLLAGCSAKEEDANTGIIPTATADEPADPNKKTTGVGFYFDTVVWLTLWGAPEGLADEVWAECTRYEQMLSKTISTSDVSRINAANGQTVTVDPETWEILRRAKEISKLTGGAFSVTIAPVSALWTFTGTTTNTIPTDEARLAALALVDDQKIVLGQNNTVTLPAGMQIDLGGIAKGYIADQVARLIGEKAYAGIISLGGNVYTVGRKPDGSRFGVAITNPENTALAKANIFTESCTVVTSGTYERGFNFGGVRYHHILDPKTGMPARSDLISATFVMDSSMAADALATACIVIGSEKALELAASQQLDAMFIKADGTVVFTDGFEAKYRYSPQ
;
A
#
# COMPACT_ATOMS: atom_id res chain seq x y z
N MET A 1 -11.98 -28.18 5.39
CA MET A 1 -10.56 -28.08 5.78
C MET A 1 -10.39 -26.90 6.73
N THR A 2 -9.75 -27.10 7.88
CA THR A 2 -9.55 -26.02 8.86
C THR A 2 -8.44 -25.07 8.40
N LYS A 3 -8.48 -23.78 8.84
CA LYS A 3 -7.42 -22.77 8.55
C LYS A 3 -6.00 -23.28 8.79
N GLN A 4 -5.84 -24.18 9.75
CA GLN A 4 -4.58 -24.84 10.08
C GLN A 4 -4.11 -25.83 9.02
N GLN A 5 -5.02 -26.46 8.27
CA GLN A 5 -4.69 -27.37 7.16
C GLN A 5 -4.29 -26.59 5.91
N GLN A 6 -4.90 -25.43 5.60
CA GLN A 6 -4.53 -24.59 4.47
C GLN A 6 -3.12 -24.01 4.62
N HIS A 7 -2.76 -23.54 5.84
CA HIS A 7 -1.39 -23.06 6.09
C HIS A 7 -0.32 -24.17 6.01
N LYS A 8 -0.67 -25.43 6.33
CA LYS A 8 0.24 -26.55 6.16
C LYS A 8 0.47 -26.90 4.68
N TRP A 9 -0.57 -26.83 3.84
CA TRP A 9 -0.46 -27.09 2.40
C TRP A 9 0.32 -26.01 1.66
N LEU A 10 0.15 -24.71 2.01
CA LEU A 10 0.94 -23.61 1.44
C LEU A 10 2.43 -23.71 1.84
N ARG A 11 2.72 -24.12 3.07
CA ARG A 11 4.12 -24.34 3.52
C ARG A 11 4.75 -25.59 2.84
N LEU A 12 3.99 -26.62 2.56
CA LEU A 12 4.48 -27.81 1.84
C LEU A 12 4.74 -27.52 0.35
N LEU A 13 3.93 -26.68 -0.31
CA LEU A 13 4.16 -26.25 -1.68
C LEU A 13 5.39 -25.33 -1.80
N ALA A 14 5.63 -24.46 -0.85
CA ALA A 14 6.82 -23.62 -0.79
C ALA A 14 8.10 -24.45 -0.55
N LEU A 15 8.04 -25.48 0.29
CA LEU A 15 9.18 -26.40 0.52
C LEU A 15 9.48 -27.30 -0.68
N LEU A 16 8.47 -27.74 -1.43
CA LEU A 16 8.69 -28.57 -2.63
C LEU A 16 9.36 -27.79 -3.77
N MET A 17 9.12 -26.48 -3.88
CA MET A 17 9.78 -25.65 -4.90
C MET A 17 11.23 -25.30 -4.54
N CYS A 18 11.62 -25.30 -3.26
CA CYS A 18 13.00 -25.10 -2.83
C CYS A 18 13.90 -26.32 -2.99
N CYS A 19 13.36 -27.55 -3.03
CA CYS A 19 14.17 -28.77 -3.12
C CYS A 19 14.65 -29.14 -4.53
N LEU A 20 14.27 -28.43 -5.57
CA LEU A 20 14.64 -28.70 -6.95
C LEU A 20 15.86 -27.92 -7.48
N LEU A 21 16.53 -27.11 -6.64
CA LEU A 21 17.69 -26.29 -7.05
C LEU A 21 19.01 -26.61 -6.33
N LEU A 22 19.10 -27.73 -5.59
CA LEU A 22 20.33 -28.14 -4.91
C LEU A 22 20.80 -29.50 -5.38
N ALA A 23 21.33 -29.56 -6.60
CA ALA A 23 22.18 -30.67 -7.02
C ALA A 23 23.35 -30.13 -7.84
N GLY A 24 24.51 -30.12 -7.25
CA GLY A 24 25.79 -30.00 -7.94
C GLY A 24 26.74 -28.94 -7.41
N CYS A 25 27.63 -29.26 -6.49
CA CYS A 25 29.05 -29.37 -6.69
C CYS A 25 29.78 -29.71 -5.40
N SER A 26 30.73 -30.61 -5.57
CA SER A 26 31.57 -31.34 -4.63
C SER A 26 32.65 -30.47 -3.99
N ALA A 27 32.93 -30.76 -2.72
CA ALA A 27 33.96 -30.19 -1.87
C ALA A 27 35.40 -30.54 -2.31
N LYS A 28 36.32 -29.62 -2.03
CA LYS A 28 37.71 -29.95 -1.64
C LYS A 28 38.05 -29.10 -0.42
N GLU A 29 38.38 -29.79 0.66
CA GLU A 29 39.10 -29.26 1.80
C GLU A 29 40.55 -28.96 1.45
N GLU A 30 41.09 -27.83 1.93
CA GLU A 30 42.49 -27.73 2.32
C GLU A 30 42.67 -26.66 3.39
N ASP A 31 43.50 -27.04 4.39
CA ASP A 31 43.88 -26.28 5.60
C ASP A 31 44.65 -24.98 5.34
N ALA A 32 44.53 -24.01 6.21
CA ALA A 32 45.59 -23.50 7.08
C ALA A 32 45.29 -22.11 7.65
N ASN A 33 45.23 -22.11 8.94
CA ASN A 33 45.28 -20.99 9.89
C ASN A 33 46.38 -19.98 9.59
N THR A 34 46.04 -18.73 9.29
CA THR A 34 46.84 -17.54 9.59
C THR A 34 45.93 -16.38 9.94
N GLY A 35 45.95 -15.97 11.21
CA GLY A 35 45.20 -14.85 11.70
C GLY A 35 45.57 -13.56 10.98
N ILE A 36 44.63 -13.05 10.18
CA ILE A 36 44.63 -11.70 9.69
C ILE A 36 43.35 -11.07 10.25
N ILE A 37 43.52 -10.08 11.12
CA ILE A 37 42.42 -9.18 11.52
C ILE A 37 41.91 -8.53 10.25
N PRO A 38 40.65 -8.67 9.84
CA PRO A 38 40.13 -7.96 8.69
C PRO A 38 40.10 -6.47 9.06
N THR A 39 40.98 -5.70 8.46
CA THR A 39 40.80 -4.25 8.29
C THR A 39 39.49 -4.10 7.55
N ALA A 40 38.54 -3.35 8.13
CA ALA A 40 37.33 -2.96 7.44
C ALA A 40 37.71 -2.31 6.11
N THR A 41 37.53 -3.04 5.03
CA THR A 41 37.66 -2.49 3.68
C THR A 41 36.48 -1.53 3.51
N ALA A 42 36.78 -0.28 3.16
CA ALA A 42 35.74 0.64 2.67
C ALA A 42 34.96 -0.10 1.59
N ASP A 43 33.63 -0.12 1.74
CA ASP A 43 32.74 -0.81 0.82
C ASP A 43 33.07 -0.39 -0.62
N GLU A 44 33.50 -1.34 -1.45
CA GLU A 44 33.58 -1.09 -2.89
C GLU A 44 32.19 -0.68 -3.36
N PRO A 45 32.08 0.40 -4.19
CA PRO A 45 30.78 0.80 -4.70
C PRO A 45 30.13 -0.40 -5.41
N ALA A 46 28.93 -0.75 -4.98
CA ALA A 46 28.20 -1.91 -5.50
C ALA A 46 28.04 -1.79 -7.02
N ASP A 47 28.32 -2.86 -7.78
CA ASP A 47 28.13 -2.88 -9.23
C ASP A 47 26.68 -2.48 -9.55
N PRO A 48 26.45 -1.34 -10.24
CA PRO A 48 25.11 -0.84 -10.55
C PRO A 48 24.29 -1.85 -11.38
N ASN A 49 24.93 -2.79 -12.08
CA ASN A 49 24.24 -3.83 -12.86
C ASN A 49 23.85 -5.05 -12.02
N LYS A 50 24.40 -5.19 -10.80
CA LYS A 50 24.00 -6.29 -9.92
C LYS A 50 22.55 -6.11 -9.48
N LYS A 51 21.69 -7.06 -9.86
CA LYS A 51 20.26 -7.04 -9.58
C LYS A 51 19.93 -8.01 -8.43
N THR A 52 19.19 -7.53 -7.43
CA THR A 52 18.61 -8.32 -6.34
C THR A 52 17.09 -8.23 -6.43
N THR A 53 16.39 -9.37 -6.35
CA THR A 53 14.92 -9.42 -6.36
C THR A 53 14.42 -10.16 -5.14
N GLY A 54 13.27 -9.75 -4.62
CA GLY A 54 12.63 -10.41 -3.50
C GLY A 54 11.12 -10.33 -3.57
N VAL A 55 10.46 -11.26 -2.89
CA VAL A 55 9.01 -11.31 -2.74
C VAL A 55 8.71 -11.61 -1.29
N GLY A 56 7.80 -10.83 -0.69
CA GLY A 56 7.31 -11.01 0.67
C GLY A 56 5.79 -10.95 0.71
N PHE A 57 5.21 -11.27 1.85
CA PHE A 57 3.78 -11.10 2.13
C PHE A 57 3.62 -10.30 3.40
N TYR A 58 3.14 -9.06 3.28
CA TYR A 58 2.94 -8.10 4.35
C TYR A 58 1.63 -7.33 4.11
N PHE A 59 0.98 -6.83 5.12
CA PHE A 59 -0.22 -5.97 5.01
C PHE A 59 -1.36 -6.61 4.20
N ASP A 60 -1.52 -7.93 4.33
CA ASP A 60 -2.49 -8.75 3.55
C ASP A 60 -2.30 -8.65 2.02
N THR A 61 -1.07 -8.38 1.56
CA THR A 61 -0.75 -8.30 0.14
C THR A 61 0.65 -8.87 -0.18
N VAL A 62 0.88 -9.14 -1.46
CA VAL A 62 2.20 -9.51 -1.96
C VAL A 62 3.03 -8.23 -2.15
N VAL A 63 4.27 -8.26 -1.64
CA VAL A 63 5.25 -7.20 -1.80
C VAL A 63 6.36 -7.69 -2.72
N TRP A 64 6.62 -6.93 -3.79
CA TRP A 64 7.68 -7.20 -4.75
C TRP A 64 8.78 -6.16 -4.61
N LEU A 65 10.04 -6.61 -4.57
CA LEU A 65 11.23 -5.78 -4.49
C LEU A 65 12.19 -6.10 -5.62
N THR A 66 12.74 -5.07 -6.25
CA THR A 66 13.89 -5.21 -7.14
C THR A 66 14.86 -4.06 -6.87
N LEU A 67 16.12 -4.39 -6.66
CA LEU A 67 17.19 -3.46 -6.38
C LEU A 67 18.30 -3.62 -7.42
N TRP A 68 18.96 -2.52 -7.76
CA TRP A 68 20.16 -2.48 -8.58
C TRP A 68 21.29 -1.80 -7.81
N GLY A 69 22.49 -2.35 -7.89
CA GLY A 69 23.65 -1.80 -7.18
C GLY A 69 23.42 -1.68 -5.67
N ALA A 70 22.69 -2.62 -5.09
CA ALA A 70 22.44 -2.67 -3.67
C ALA A 70 23.55 -3.40 -2.93
N PRO A 71 23.98 -2.94 -1.73
CA PRO A 71 24.85 -3.68 -0.86
C PRO A 71 24.19 -4.99 -0.39
N GLU A 72 25.02 -5.93 0.05
CA GLU A 72 24.53 -7.15 0.67
C GLU A 72 23.71 -6.83 1.94
N GLY A 73 22.58 -7.52 2.11
CA GLY A 73 21.69 -7.33 3.26
C GLY A 73 20.63 -6.23 3.09
N LEU A 74 20.72 -5.33 2.10
CA LEU A 74 19.72 -4.26 1.95
C LEU A 74 18.30 -4.82 1.77
N ALA A 75 18.12 -5.94 1.05
CA ALA A 75 16.82 -6.57 0.91
C ALA A 75 16.27 -7.03 2.28
N ASP A 76 17.12 -7.56 3.14
CA ASP A 76 16.71 -7.99 4.49
C ASP A 76 16.33 -6.78 5.37
N GLU A 77 17.02 -5.66 5.23
CA GLU A 77 16.63 -4.40 5.89
C GLU A 77 15.24 -3.93 5.42
N VAL A 78 14.95 -4.01 4.11
CA VAL A 78 13.62 -3.67 3.58
C VAL A 78 12.54 -4.58 4.17
N TRP A 79 12.79 -5.89 4.29
CA TRP A 79 11.85 -6.83 4.90
C TRP A 79 11.69 -6.60 6.41
N ALA A 80 12.75 -6.21 7.10
CA ALA A 80 12.69 -5.83 8.50
C ALA A 80 11.82 -4.57 8.71
N GLU A 81 11.94 -3.57 7.84
CA GLU A 81 11.08 -2.38 7.87
C GLU A 81 9.62 -2.73 7.59
N CYS A 82 9.32 -3.57 6.59
CA CYS A 82 7.96 -4.05 6.35
C CYS A 82 7.37 -4.74 7.59
N THR A 83 8.17 -5.60 8.24
CA THR A 83 7.76 -6.28 9.49
C THR A 83 7.50 -5.28 10.61
N ARG A 84 8.38 -4.30 10.80
CA ARG A 84 8.25 -3.26 11.82
C ARG A 84 6.96 -2.46 11.66
N TYR A 85 6.66 -2.03 10.43
CA TYR A 85 5.44 -1.29 10.15
C TYR A 85 4.18 -2.15 10.30
N GLU A 86 4.22 -3.41 9.91
CA GLU A 86 3.09 -4.32 10.13
C GLU A 86 2.79 -4.49 11.62
N GLN A 87 3.83 -4.66 12.44
CA GLN A 87 3.69 -4.73 13.90
C GLN A 87 3.16 -3.43 14.51
N MET A 88 3.50 -2.29 13.94
CA MET A 88 3.11 -0.97 14.45
C MET A 88 1.71 -0.55 13.99
N LEU A 89 1.33 -0.82 12.73
CA LEU A 89 0.16 -0.21 12.09
C LEU A 89 -1.01 -1.17 11.85
N SER A 90 -0.83 -2.49 12.09
CA SER A 90 -1.90 -3.48 11.86
C SER A 90 -3.05 -3.31 12.86
N LYS A 91 -4.28 -3.31 12.35
CA LYS A 91 -5.48 -3.35 13.20
C LYS A 91 -5.78 -4.72 13.82
N THR A 92 -5.03 -5.76 13.43
CA THR A 92 -5.25 -7.16 13.90
C THR A 92 -4.18 -7.66 14.85
N ILE A 93 -3.05 -6.96 14.98
CA ILE A 93 -1.98 -7.26 15.93
C ILE A 93 -2.28 -6.46 17.21
N SER A 94 -2.60 -7.15 18.30
CA SER A 94 -3.10 -6.53 19.54
C SER A 94 -2.14 -5.53 20.19
N THR A 95 -0.84 -5.66 19.94
CA THR A 95 0.22 -4.79 20.48
C THR A 95 0.51 -3.58 19.60
N SER A 96 -0.07 -3.50 18.39
CA SER A 96 0.13 -2.39 17.48
C SER A 96 -0.45 -1.08 18.03
N ASP A 97 0.04 0.05 17.54
CA ASP A 97 -0.51 1.36 17.90
C ASP A 97 -1.98 1.48 17.50
N VAL A 98 -2.34 1.03 16.30
CA VAL A 98 -3.73 1.06 15.82
C VAL A 98 -4.65 0.26 16.72
N SER A 99 -4.26 -0.97 17.10
CA SER A 99 -5.07 -1.80 18.01
C SER A 99 -5.16 -1.21 19.41
N ARG A 100 -4.08 -0.61 19.94
CA ARG A 100 -4.08 0.07 21.24
C ARG A 100 -4.99 1.30 21.24
N ILE A 101 -4.95 2.11 20.18
CA ILE A 101 -5.86 3.24 20.00
C ILE A 101 -7.31 2.76 19.95
N ASN A 102 -7.59 1.73 19.15
CA ASN A 102 -8.94 1.18 18.98
C ASN A 102 -9.50 0.55 20.27
N ALA A 103 -8.64 -0.02 21.10
CA ALA A 103 -9.04 -0.60 22.40
C ALA A 103 -9.18 0.44 23.52
N ALA A 104 -8.65 1.65 23.35
CA ALA A 104 -8.57 2.66 24.40
C ALA A 104 -9.92 3.26 24.82
N ASN A 105 -10.96 3.15 23.99
CA ASN A 105 -12.33 3.55 24.26
C ASN A 105 -12.47 4.93 24.95
N GLY A 106 -11.90 5.97 24.37
CA GLY A 106 -11.92 7.34 24.91
C GLY A 106 -10.70 7.72 25.74
N GLN A 107 -9.83 6.77 26.08
CA GLN A 107 -8.59 7.03 26.79
C GLN A 107 -7.50 7.52 25.85
N THR A 108 -6.57 8.31 26.38
CA THR A 108 -5.39 8.78 25.65
C THR A 108 -4.32 7.68 25.57
N VAL A 109 -3.77 7.45 24.39
CA VAL A 109 -2.69 6.48 24.13
C VAL A 109 -1.45 7.22 23.64
N THR A 110 -0.28 6.89 24.14
CA THR A 110 1.00 7.31 23.57
C THR A 110 1.38 6.31 22.47
N VAL A 111 1.69 6.81 21.29
CA VAL A 111 2.01 6.03 20.10
C VAL A 111 3.40 6.36 19.57
N ASP A 112 3.87 5.59 18.61
CA ASP A 112 5.08 5.92 17.86
C ASP A 112 4.93 7.28 17.13
N PRO A 113 5.97 8.12 17.06
CA PRO A 113 5.95 9.37 16.30
C PRO A 113 5.47 9.22 14.87
N GLU A 114 5.80 8.11 14.20
CA GLU A 114 5.38 7.82 12.83
C GLU A 114 3.86 7.55 12.75
N THR A 115 3.29 6.83 13.71
CA THR A 115 1.83 6.64 13.81
C THR A 115 1.11 7.97 14.02
N TRP A 116 1.65 8.83 14.87
CA TRP A 116 1.10 10.17 15.12
C TRP A 116 1.13 11.02 13.84
N GLU A 117 2.24 11.00 13.10
CA GLU A 117 2.39 11.73 11.83
C GLU A 117 1.43 11.20 10.75
N ILE A 118 1.29 9.88 10.61
CA ILE A 118 0.31 9.28 9.68
C ILE A 118 -1.10 9.77 10.00
N LEU A 119 -1.50 9.81 11.26
CA LEU A 119 -2.81 10.29 11.68
C LEU A 119 -3.00 11.79 11.42
N ARG A 120 -1.95 12.59 11.64
CA ARG A 120 -1.96 14.03 11.33
C ARG A 120 -2.21 14.26 9.83
N ARG A 121 -1.48 13.54 8.98
CA ARG A 121 -1.64 13.62 7.52
C ARG A 121 -2.99 13.07 7.06
N ALA A 122 -3.48 11.98 7.67
CA ALA A 122 -4.80 11.45 7.40
C ALA A 122 -5.90 12.49 7.64
N LYS A 123 -5.84 13.23 8.76
CA LYS A 123 -6.78 14.33 9.05
C LYS A 123 -6.72 15.45 8.01
N GLU A 124 -5.52 15.81 7.56
CA GLU A 124 -5.34 16.83 6.51
C GLU A 124 -5.99 16.39 5.19
N ILE A 125 -5.72 15.13 4.75
CA ILE A 125 -6.30 14.58 3.53
C ILE A 125 -7.82 14.41 3.66
N SER A 126 -8.30 13.95 4.81
CA SER A 126 -9.75 13.88 5.09
C SER A 126 -10.41 15.26 4.92
N LYS A 127 -9.80 16.31 5.47
CA LYS A 127 -10.30 17.70 5.31
C LYS A 127 -10.23 18.16 3.85
N LEU A 128 -9.11 17.91 3.16
CA LEU A 128 -8.90 18.28 1.75
C LEU A 128 -9.94 17.65 0.83
N THR A 129 -10.30 16.36 1.09
CA THR A 129 -11.25 15.58 0.30
C THR A 129 -12.71 15.76 0.74
N GLY A 130 -12.99 16.67 1.69
CA GLY A 130 -14.34 16.88 2.24
C GLY A 130 -14.92 15.63 2.91
N GLY A 131 -14.05 14.82 3.53
CA GLY A 131 -14.39 13.59 4.23
C GLY A 131 -14.58 12.38 3.32
N ALA A 132 -14.22 12.46 2.03
CA ALA A 132 -14.29 11.31 1.12
C ALA A 132 -13.23 10.24 1.42
N PHE A 133 -12.11 10.64 2.01
CA PHE A 133 -11.15 9.76 2.69
C PHE A 133 -11.35 9.88 4.20
N SER A 134 -11.39 8.75 4.90
CA SER A 134 -11.47 8.74 6.36
C SER A 134 -10.80 7.50 6.95
N VAL A 135 -9.90 7.70 7.91
CA VAL A 135 -9.32 6.61 8.69
C VAL A 135 -10.23 6.14 9.83
N THR A 136 -11.22 6.95 10.24
CA THR A 136 -12.21 6.54 11.24
C THR A 136 -13.33 5.67 10.66
N ILE A 137 -13.20 5.21 9.42
CA ILE A 137 -14.13 4.30 8.74
C ILE A 137 -14.18 2.89 9.36
N ALA A 138 -13.31 2.54 10.29
CA ALA A 138 -13.16 1.20 10.84
C ALA A 138 -14.47 0.59 11.38
N PRO A 139 -15.34 1.29 12.14
CA PRO A 139 -16.61 0.73 12.60
C PRO A 139 -17.53 0.30 11.45
N VAL A 140 -17.51 1.06 10.35
CA VAL A 140 -18.28 0.75 9.14
C VAL A 140 -17.67 -0.41 8.38
N SER A 141 -16.33 -0.39 8.16
CA SER A 141 -15.64 -1.44 7.43
C SER A 141 -15.73 -2.81 8.10
N ALA A 142 -15.84 -2.84 9.43
CA ALA A 142 -16.01 -4.06 10.21
C ALA A 142 -17.35 -4.79 9.96
N LEU A 143 -18.36 -4.09 9.44
CA LEU A 143 -19.65 -4.68 9.08
C LEU A 143 -19.63 -5.43 7.76
N TRP A 144 -18.59 -5.22 6.94
CA TRP A 144 -18.47 -5.77 5.60
C TRP A 144 -17.45 -6.90 5.54
N THR A 145 -17.74 -7.91 4.71
CA THR A 145 -16.78 -8.98 4.41
C THR A 145 -16.54 -9.01 2.90
N PHE A 146 -15.38 -8.45 2.48
CA PHE A 146 -14.99 -8.36 1.05
C PHE A 146 -14.04 -9.46 0.62
N THR A 147 -13.50 -10.24 1.55
CA THR A 147 -12.56 -11.34 1.30
C THR A 147 -13.05 -12.62 1.97
N GLY A 148 -12.91 -13.75 1.29
CA GLY A 148 -13.36 -15.04 1.82
C GLY A 148 -14.54 -15.61 1.06
N THR A 149 -14.83 -16.90 1.27
CA THR A 149 -15.66 -17.69 0.34
C THR A 149 -17.07 -18.00 0.85
N THR A 150 -17.46 -17.63 2.08
CA THR A 150 -18.64 -18.28 2.68
C THR A 150 -19.77 -17.38 3.16
N THR A 151 -19.52 -16.11 3.46
CA THR A 151 -20.60 -15.21 3.91
C THR A 151 -20.27 -13.76 3.57
N ASN A 152 -20.58 -13.34 2.35
CA ASN A 152 -20.60 -11.93 2.02
C ASN A 152 -21.78 -11.28 2.76
N THR A 153 -21.51 -10.33 3.64
CA THR A 153 -22.53 -9.69 4.46
C THR A 153 -22.79 -8.28 3.96
N ILE A 154 -24.06 -8.01 3.64
CA ILE A 154 -24.56 -6.64 3.49
C ILE A 154 -25.14 -6.26 4.86
N PRO A 155 -24.61 -5.22 5.53
CA PRO A 155 -25.11 -4.82 6.84
C PRO A 155 -26.55 -4.30 6.75
N THR A 156 -27.29 -4.43 7.85
CA THR A 156 -28.60 -3.77 7.98
C THR A 156 -28.41 -2.25 8.01
N ASP A 157 -29.41 -1.50 7.59
CA ASP A 157 -29.36 -0.02 7.65
C ASP A 157 -29.15 0.48 9.08
N GLU A 158 -29.78 -0.16 10.07
CA GLU A 158 -29.62 0.18 11.48
C GLU A 158 -28.15 0.05 11.93
N ALA A 159 -27.53 -1.10 11.69
CA ALA A 159 -26.12 -1.33 12.05
C ALA A 159 -25.19 -0.36 11.31
N ARG A 160 -25.43 -0.14 10.01
CA ARG A 160 -24.65 0.76 9.17
C ARG A 160 -24.74 2.21 9.67
N LEU A 161 -25.94 2.72 9.95
CA LEU A 161 -26.14 4.08 10.42
C LEU A 161 -25.55 4.29 11.82
N ALA A 162 -25.66 3.30 12.70
CA ALA A 162 -25.02 3.34 14.02
C ALA A 162 -23.48 3.42 13.90
N ALA A 163 -22.87 2.62 13.03
CA ALA A 163 -21.42 2.66 12.78
C ALA A 163 -20.99 3.98 12.09
N LEU A 164 -21.81 4.48 11.17
CA LEU A 164 -21.53 5.72 10.44
C LEU A 164 -21.47 6.96 11.36
N ALA A 165 -22.25 6.97 12.44
CA ALA A 165 -22.22 8.04 13.44
C ALA A 165 -20.86 8.16 14.17
N LEU A 166 -20.01 7.13 14.06
CA LEU A 166 -18.66 7.07 14.62
C LEU A 166 -17.56 7.48 13.62
N VAL A 167 -17.92 7.92 12.40
CA VAL A 167 -16.98 8.29 11.35
C VAL A 167 -16.81 9.82 11.32
N ASP A 168 -15.69 10.30 11.84
CA ASP A 168 -15.31 11.72 11.80
C ASP A 168 -13.84 11.89 12.18
N ASP A 169 -12.95 12.03 11.20
CA ASP A 169 -11.51 12.17 11.43
C ASP A 169 -11.17 13.46 12.21
N GLN A 170 -12.02 14.48 12.17
CA GLN A 170 -11.75 15.74 12.89
C GLN A 170 -11.85 15.55 14.41
N LYS A 171 -12.53 14.51 14.87
CA LYS A 171 -12.62 14.13 16.29
C LYS A 171 -11.36 13.42 16.84
N ILE A 172 -10.42 13.02 15.97
CA ILE A 172 -9.12 12.51 16.42
C ILE A 172 -8.38 13.66 17.08
N VAL A 173 -8.07 13.54 18.36
CA VAL A 173 -7.27 14.50 19.10
C VAL A 173 -5.81 14.04 19.10
N LEU A 174 -4.95 14.85 18.46
CA LEU A 174 -3.51 14.67 18.44
C LEU A 174 -2.88 15.63 19.46
N GLY A 175 -2.34 15.07 20.52
CA GLY A 175 -1.73 15.85 21.62
C GLY A 175 -0.21 15.92 21.52
N GLN A 176 0.40 16.59 22.50
CA GLN A 176 1.86 16.61 22.65
C GLN A 176 2.40 15.24 23.00
N ASN A 177 3.72 15.03 22.81
CA ASN A 177 4.42 13.77 23.13
C ASN A 177 3.79 12.55 22.45
N ASN A 178 3.34 12.71 21.19
CA ASN A 178 2.76 11.66 20.35
C ASN A 178 1.55 10.97 21.01
N THR A 179 0.72 11.73 21.69
CA THR A 179 -0.52 11.20 22.28
C THR A 179 -1.67 11.30 21.28
N VAL A 180 -2.54 10.29 21.31
CA VAL A 180 -3.74 10.17 20.47
C VAL A 180 -4.93 9.84 21.36
N THR A 181 -6.05 10.54 21.13
CA THR A 181 -7.32 10.23 21.80
C THR A 181 -8.42 10.16 20.73
N LEU A 182 -9.19 9.06 20.75
CA LEU A 182 -10.43 8.93 20.01
C LEU A 182 -11.62 8.98 20.97
N PRO A 183 -12.74 9.59 20.61
CA PRO A 183 -13.99 9.42 21.36
C PRO A 183 -14.36 7.93 21.52
N ALA A 184 -15.03 7.61 22.63
CA ALA A 184 -15.48 6.24 22.90
C ALA A 184 -16.32 5.67 21.75
N GLY A 185 -16.08 4.42 21.40
CA GLY A 185 -16.72 3.72 20.28
C GLY A 185 -16.11 3.98 18.89
N MET A 186 -15.36 5.08 18.70
CA MET A 186 -14.65 5.32 17.44
C MET A 186 -13.45 4.39 17.31
N GLN A 187 -13.15 3.99 16.07
CA GLN A 187 -12.00 3.17 15.72
C GLN A 187 -11.37 3.66 14.42
N ILE A 188 -10.08 3.38 14.24
CA ILE A 188 -9.33 3.72 13.02
C ILE A 188 -8.90 2.48 12.25
N ASP A 189 -8.80 2.65 10.93
CA ASP A 189 -8.19 1.71 9.99
C ASP A 189 -7.26 2.51 9.06
N LEU A 190 -5.98 2.17 9.06
CA LEU A 190 -4.97 2.86 8.24
C LEU A 190 -4.76 2.18 6.88
N GLY A 191 -5.56 1.20 6.49
CA GLY A 191 -5.39 0.41 5.26
C GLY A 191 -5.38 1.23 3.96
N GLY A 192 -5.96 2.42 3.94
CA GLY A 192 -5.98 3.32 2.77
C GLY A 192 -4.89 4.40 2.78
N ILE A 193 -3.90 4.33 3.67
CA ILE A 193 -2.81 5.31 3.77
C ILE A 193 -1.47 4.67 4.18
N ALA A 194 -1.52 3.60 4.98
CA ALA A 194 -0.32 3.01 5.58
C ALA A 194 0.61 2.38 4.53
N LYS A 195 0.06 1.71 3.49
CA LYS A 195 0.89 1.12 2.43
C LYS A 195 1.69 2.19 1.70
N GLY A 196 1.06 3.34 1.44
CA GLY A 196 1.74 4.50 0.87
C GLY A 196 2.86 5.01 1.76
N TYR A 197 2.60 5.19 3.06
CA TYR A 197 3.63 5.61 4.02
C TYR A 197 4.83 4.65 4.05
N ILE A 198 4.57 3.35 4.08
CA ILE A 198 5.62 2.32 4.08
C ILE A 198 6.42 2.36 2.78
N ALA A 199 5.76 2.54 1.63
CA ALA A 199 6.43 2.70 0.35
C ALA A 199 7.37 3.92 0.34
N ASP A 200 6.95 5.06 0.93
CA ASP A 200 7.78 6.26 1.07
C ASP A 200 9.04 5.96 1.91
N GLN A 201 8.91 5.27 3.06
CA GLN A 201 10.04 4.97 3.93
C GLN A 201 11.02 3.96 3.30
N VAL A 202 10.49 2.91 2.67
CA VAL A 202 11.32 1.93 1.97
C VAL A 202 12.01 2.56 0.76
N ALA A 203 11.32 3.42 0.00
CA ALA A 203 11.92 4.13 -1.12
C ALA A 203 13.08 5.05 -0.66
N ARG A 204 12.93 5.72 0.48
CA ARG A 204 14.00 6.51 1.09
C ARG A 204 15.20 5.62 1.44
N LEU A 205 14.98 4.48 2.12
CA LEU A 205 16.04 3.52 2.45
C LEU A 205 16.77 3.01 1.20
N ILE A 206 16.03 2.70 0.12
CA ILE A 206 16.60 2.28 -1.16
C ILE A 206 17.44 3.42 -1.76
N GLY A 207 16.91 4.65 -1.77
CA GLY A 207 17.60 5.82 -2.34
C GLY A 207 18.87 6.21 -1.62
N GLU A 208 18.98 5.90 -0.32
CA GLU A 208 20.20 6.12 0.47
C GLU A 208 21.30 5.09 0.20
N LYS A 209 20.95 3.86 -0.21
CA LYS A 209 21.86 2.70 -0.19
C LYS A 209 22.03 1.99 -1.53
N ALA A 210 21.12 2.11 -2.46
CA ALA A 210 21.16 1.42 -3.76
C ALA A 210 21.29 2.41 -4.91
N TYR A 211 21.81 1.93 -6.05
CA TYR A 211 21.84 2.71 -7.29
C TYR A 211 20.44 3.02 -7.81
N ALA A 212 19.55 2.03 -7.80
CA ALA A 212 18.16 2.17 -8.19
C ALA A 212 17.30 1.05 -7.57
N GLY A 213 15.99 1.24 -7.54
CA GLY A 213 15.08 0.22 -7.07
C GLY A 213 13.63 0.44 -7.47
N ILE A 214 12.84 -0.60 -7.28
CA ILE A 214 11.39 -0.57 -7.38
C ILE A 214 10.81 -1.46 -6.30
N ILE A 215 9.84 -0.94 -5.57
CA ILE A 215 9.03 -1.70 -4.62
C ILE A 215 7.55 -1.57 -4.98
N SER A 216 6.80 -2.66 -4.85
CA SER A 216 5.35 -2.68 -5.06
C SER A 216 4.67 -3.33 -3.85
N LEU A 217 3.76 -2.60 -3.21
CA LEU A 217 2.95 -3.04 -2.07
C LEU A 217 1.47 -3.04 -2.47
N GLY A 218 1.02 -4.09 -3.16
CA GLY A 218 -0.40 -4.27 -3.48
C GLY A 218 -1.04 -3.07 -4.18
N GLY A 219 -0.44 -2.58 -5.27
CA GLY A 219 -0.93 -1.42 -6.03
C GLY A 219 -0.22 -0.09 -5.75
N ASN A 220 0.55 -0.01 -4.67
CA ASN A 220 1.44 1.12 -4.40
C ASN A 220 2.83 0.79 -4.91
N VAL A 221 3.22 1.37 -6.04
CA VAL A 221 4.53 1.14 -6.67
C VAL A 221 5.39 2.38 -6.48
N TYR A 222 6.58 2.23 -5.90
CA TYR A 222 7.57 3.29 -5.81
C TYR A 222 8.81 2.93 -6.63
N THR A 223 9.25 3.85 -7.48
CA THR A 223 10.48 3.72 -8.28
C THR A 223 11.53 4.69 -7.75
N VAL A 224 12.77 4.23 -7.62
CA VAL A 224 13.91 5.01 -7.13
C VAL A 224 15.00 5.02 -8.19
N GLY A 225 15.40 6.20 -8.65
CA GLY A 225 16.43 6.37 -9.67
C GLY A 225 15.98 5.91 -11.06
N ARG A 226 16.95 5.53 -11.88
CA ARG A 226 16.80 4.91 -13.20
C ARG A 226 17.50 3.56 -13.24
N LYS A 227 17.06 2.70 -14.15
CA LYS A 227 17.78 1.45 -14.41
C LYS A 227 19.21 1.72 -14.87
N PRO A 228 20.16 0.78 -14.73
CA PRO A 228 21.55 0.97 -15.13
C PRO A 228 21.75 1.33 -16.61
N ASP A 229 20.81 0.93 -17.47
CA ASP A 229 20.80 1.29 -18.90
C ASP A 229 20.29 2.73 -19.17
N GLY A 230 20.01 3.51 -18.11
CA GLY A 230 19.46 4.85 -18.18
C GLY A 230 17.97 4.94 -18.46
N SER A 231 17.28 3.80 -18.68
CA SER A 231 15.84 3.80 -18.93
C SER A 231 15.02 4.04 -17.67
N ARG A 232 13.82 4.61 -17.84
CA ARG A 232 12.80 4.73 -16.80
C ARG A 232 12.18 3.37 -16.46
N PHE A 233 11.56 3.28 -15.29
CA PHE A 233 10.76 2.13 -14.91
C PHE A 233 9.40 2.19 -15.61
N GLY A 234 9.00 1.10 -16.27
CA GLY A 234 7.64 0.92 -16.76
C GLY A 234 6.76 0.35 -15.65
N VAL A 235 5.69 1.07 -15.29
CA VAL A 235 4.70 0.63 -14.33
C VAL A 235 3.41 0.33 -15.07
N ALA A 236 2.93 -0.92 -14.96
CA ALA A 236 1.71 -1.37 -15.58
C ALA A 236 0.49 -0.92 -14.75
N ILE A 237 -0.47 -0.28 -15.38
CA ILE A 237 -1.78 0.03 -14.81
C ILE A 237 -2.73 -1.11 -15.14
N THR A 238 -3.29 -1.73 -14.12
CA THR A 238 -4.19 -2.88 -14.28
C THR A 238 -5.43 -2.52 -15.11
N ASN A 239 -5.81 -3.42 -16.01
CA ASN A 239 -7.07 -3.29 -16.73
C ASN A 239 -8.23 -3.72 -15.81
N PRO A 240 -9.17 -2.81 -15.47
CA PRO A 240 -10.30 -3.14 -14.60
C PRO A 240 -11.24 -4.23 -15.13
N GLU A 241 -11.32 -4.38 -16.47
CA GLU A 241 -12.18 -5.39 -17.12
C GLU A 241 -11.53 -6.78 -17.12
N ASN A 242 -10.20 -6.83 -17.12
CA ASN A 242 -9.43 -8.06 -17.04
C ASN A 242 -8.13 -7.82 -16.25
N THR A 243 -8.16 -8.09 -14.96
CA THR A 243 -7.06 -7.81 -14.04
C THR A 243 -5.77 -8.62 -14.29
N ALA A 244 -5.81 -9.60 -15.19
CA ALA A 244 -4.62 -10.31 -15.66
C ALA A 244 -3.83 -9.53 -16.72
N LEU A 245 -4.41 -8.45 -17.26
CA LEU A 245 -3.82 -7.62 -18.32
C LEU A 245 -3.53 -6.21 -17.80
N ALA A 246 -2.58 -5.54 -18.46
CA ALA A 246 -2.39 -4.11 -18.30
C ALA A 246 -3.39 -3.35 -19.18
N LYS A 247 -3.92 -2.23 -18.68
CA LYS A 247 -4.63 -1.23 -19.48
C LYS A 247 -3.66 -0.30 -20.20
N ALA A 248 -2.56 -0.01 -19.51
CA ALA A 248 -1.52 0.88 -20.03
C ALA A 248 -0.21 0.65 -19.26
N ASN A 249 0.88 1.16 -19.83
CA ASN A 249 2.14 1.37 -19.12
C ASN A 249 2.40 2.87 -19.01
N ILE A 250 2.93 3.29 -17.86
CA ILE A 250 3.49 4.62 -17.65
C ILE A 250 4.95 4.49 -17.22
N PHE A 251 5.77 5.49 -17.55
CA PHE A 251 7.21 5.41 -17.34
C PHE A 251 7.67 6.48 -16.36
N THR A 252 8.21 6.03 -15.23
CA THR A 252 8.56 6.88 -14.08
C THR A 252 9.98 6.70 -13.62
N GLU A 253 10.45 7.65 -12.82
CA GLU A 253 11.71 7.62 -12.08
C GLU A 253 11.55 8.41 -10.78
N SER A 254 12.07 7.89 -9.67
CA SER A 254 12.07 8.55 -8.36
C SER A 254 10.72 9.13 -7.93
N CYS A 255 9.65 8.37 -8.15
CA CYS A 255 8.31 8.74 -7.71
C CYS A 255 7.44 7.51 -7.50
N THR A 256 6.29 7.72 -6.89
CA THR A 256 5.29 6.67 -6.70
C THR A 256 4.23 6.67 -7.81
N VAL A 257 3.70 5.48 -8.08
CA VAL A 257 2.49 5.24 -8.87
C VAL A 257 1.54 4.45 -7.98
N VAL A 258 0.47 5.06 -7.55
CA VAL A 258 -0.50 4.42 -6.66
C VAL A 258 -1.84 4.34 -7.36
N THR A 259 -2.41 3.15 -7.36
CA THR A 259 -3.73 2.89 -7.94
C THR A 259 -4.66 2.29 -6.90
N SER A 260 -5.84 2.91 -6.74
CA SER A 260 -6.98 2.33 -6.05
C SER A 260 -8.02 1.89 -7.08
N GLY A 261 -8.58 0.68 -6.91
CA GLY A 261 -9.55 0.13 -7.84
C GLY A 261 -10.69 -0.62 -7.18
N THR A 262 -11.92 -0.45 -7.71
CA THR A 262 -13.12 -1.14 -7.22
C THR A 262 -13.14 -2.63 -7.54
N TYR A 263 -12.24 -3.07 -8.42
CA TYR A 263 -12.11 -4.45 -8.88
C TYR A 263 -11.25 -5.34 -7.96
N GLU A 264 -10.47 -4.76 -7.02
CA GLU A 264 -9.50 -5.50 -6.22
C GLU A 264 -10.17 -6.45 -5.21
N ARG A 265 -11.01 -5.92 -4.33
CA ARG A 265 -11.69 -6.69 -3.28
C ARG A 265 -13.18 -6.41 -3.33
N GLY A 266 -13.99 -7.47 -3.32
CA GLY A 266 -15.44 -7.32 -3.34
C GLY A 266 -16.15 -8.56 -3.80
N PHE A 267 -17.49 -8.50 -3.82
CA PHE A 267 -18.38 -9.58 -4.24
C PHE A 267 -19.54 -9.04 -5.06
N ASN A 268 -20.20 -9.91 -5.82
CA ASN A 268 -21.42 -9.60 -6.54
C ASN A 268 -22.62 -10.20 -5.81
N PHE A 269 -23.66 -9.40 -5.60
CA PHE A 269 -24.93 -9.85 -5.01
C PHE A 269 -26.09 -9.13 -5.69
N GLY A 270 -27.11 -9.89 -6.13
CA GLY A 270 -28.28 -9.32 -6.80
C GLY A 270 -27.94 -8.53 -8.09
N GLY A 271 -26.89 -8.90 -8.81
CA GLY A 271 -26.42 -8.18 -10.00
C GLY A 271 -25.64 -6.88 -9.70
N VAL A 272 -25.38 -6.59 -8.43
CA VAL A 272 -24.66 -5.39 -7.99
C VAL A 272 -23.30 -5.79 -7.43
N ARG A 273 -22.25 -5.06 -7.83
CA ARG A 273 -20.90 -5.20 -7.26
C ARG A 273 -20.78 -4.43 -5.95
N TYR A 274 -20.34 -5.11 -4.89
CA TYR A 274 -19.98 -4.53 -3.60
C TYR A 274 -18.48 -4.63 -3.42
N HIS A 275 -17.80 -3.50 -3.30
CA HIS A 275 -16.33 -3.42 -3.20
C HIS A 275 -15.88 -2.72 -1.91
N HIS A 276 -14.63 -2.88 -1.55
CA HIS A 276 -14.05 -2.48 -0.27
C HIS A 276 -13.87 -0.97 -0.06
N ILE A 277 -13.96 -0.16 -1.12
CA ILE A 277 -13.85 1.30 -1.01
C ILE A 277 -15.22 1.83 -0.60
N LEU A 278 -15.35 2.18 0.67
CA LEU A 278 -16.59 2.65 1.28
C LEU A 278 -16.67 4.17 1.23
N ASP A 279 -17.85 4.70 0.96
CA ASP A 279 -18.14 6.11 1.10
C ASP A 279 -18.39 6.45 2.58
N PRO A 280 -17.56 7.30 3.21
CA PRO A 280 -17.70 7.66 4.62
C PRO A 280 -19.00 8.43 4.95
N LYS A 281 -19.71 8.93 3.97
CA LYS A 281 -21.00 9.62 4.16
C LYS A 281 -22.18 8.67 4.19
N THR A 282 -22.08 7.54 3.50
CA THR A 282 -23.19 6.59 3.37
C THR A 282 -22.90 5.26 4.06
N GLY A 283 -21.64 4.91 4.31
CA GLY A 283 -21.22 3.61 4.83
C GLY A 283 -21.41 2.45 3.84
N MET A 284 -21.77 2.76 2.59
CA MET A 284 -21.93 1.81 1.49
C MET A 284 -20.67 1.85 0.60
N PRO A 285 -20.42 0.80 -0.22
CA PRO A 285 -19.45 0.90 -1.30
C PRO A 285 -19.72 2.11 -2.18
N ALA A 286 -18.68 2.86 -2.52
CA ALA A 286 -18.79 4.07 -3.34
C ALA A 286 -19.52 3.79 -4.67
N ARG A 287 -20.31 4.75 -5.14
CA ARG A 287 -21.15 4.65 -6.35
C ARG A 287 -20.91 5.85 -7.27
N SER A 288 -19.66 6.11 -7.58
CA SER A 288 -19.29 7.10 -8.58
C SER A 288 -19.13 6.47 -9.96
N ASP A 289 -18.80 7.29 -10.95
CA ASP A 289 -18.45 6.83 -12.29
C ASP A 289 -17.01 6.27 -12.40
N LEU A 290 -16.19 6.37 -11.34
CA LEU A 290 -14.82 5.90 -11.33
C LEU A 290 -14.70 4.44 -10.83
N ILE A 291 -13.91 3.65 -11.55
CA ILE A 291 -13.54 2.29 -11.15
C ILE A 291 -12.04 2.13 -10.87
N SER A 292 -11.22 3.07 -11.33
CA SER A 292 -9.78 3.11 -11.03
C SER A 292 -9.31 4.56 -10.94
N ALA A 293 -8.46 4.83 -9.95
CA ALA A 293 -7.81 6.12 -9.75
C ALA A 293 -6.31 5.90 -9.49
N THR A 294 -5.47 6.52 -10.33
CA THR A 294 -4.02 6.42 -10.28
C THR A 294 -3.43 7.81 -10.08
N PHE A 295 -2.54 7.96 -9.10
CA PHE A 295 -1.72 9.15 -8.91
C PHE A 295 -0.24 8.85 -9.15
N VAL A 296 0.47 9.84 -9.73
CA VAL A 296 1.92 9.83 -9.87
C VAL A 296 2.47 11.07 -9.19
N MET A 297 3.20 10.89 -8.09
CA MET A 297 3.69 11.98 -7.25
C MET A 297 4.86 11.53 -6.36
N ASP A 298 5.39 12.41 -5.52
CA ASP A 298 6.53 12.10 -4.65
C ASP A 298 6.11 11.35 -3.37
N SER A 299 4.91 11.61 -2.84
CA SER A 299 4.43 10.97 -1.61
C SER A 299 3.44 9.85 -1.90
N SER A 300 3.86 8.62 -1.67
CA SER A 300 3.00 7.44 -1.81
C SER A 300 1.89 7.42 -0.75
N MET A 301 2.17 7.93 0.45
CA MET A 301 1.16 8.07 1.50
C MET A 301 -0.01 8.95 1.05
N ALA A 302 0.29 10.12 0.48
CA ALA A 302 -0.75 11.03 0.00
C ALA A 302 -1.49 10.44 -1.22
N ALA A 303 -0.76 9.79 -2.14
CA ALA A 303 -1.33 9.15 -3.32
C ALA A 303 -2.31 8.03 -2.94
N ASP A 304 -2.00 7.17 -1.95
CA ASP A 304 -2.85 6.07 -1.46
C ASP A 304 -4.21 6.60 -0.96
N ALA A 305 -4.17 7.64 -0.11
CA ALA A 305 -5.38 8.24 0.44
C ALA A 305 -6.19 9.03 -0.61
N LEU A 306 -5.53 9.78 -1.50
CA LEU A 306 -6.18 10.55 -2.56
C LEU A 306 -6.83 9.64 -3.61
N ALA A 307 -6.15 8.55 -4.02
CA ALA A 307 -6.72 7.58 -4.95
C ALA A 307 -8.01 6.97 -4.41
N THR A 308 -8.01 6.60 -3.12
CA THR A 308 -9.21 6.12 -2.42
C THR A 308 -10.32 7.17 -2.41
N ALA A 309 -10.00 8.43 -2.06
CA ALA A 309 -10.98 9.52 -2.05
C ALA A 309 -11.60 9.78 -3.43
N CYS A 310 -10.77 9.73 -4.50
CA CYS A 310 -11.23 10.00 -5.86
C CYS A 310 -12.27 8.98 -6.34
N ILE A 311 -12.12 7.70 -5.97
CA ILE A 311 -13.15 6.68 -6.24
C ILE A 311 -14.50 7.06 -5.57
N VAL A 312 -14.46 7.74 -4.43
CA VAL A 312 -15.69 8.16 -3.72
C VAL A 312 -16.34 9.38 -4.37
N ILE A 313 -15.54 10.39 -4.75
CA ILE A 313 -16.08 11.68 -5.23
C ILE A 313 -16.42 11.71 -6.73
N GLY A 314 -15.91 10.75 -7.53
CA GLY A 314 -16.15 10.67 -8.97
C GLY A 314 -15.23 11.53 -9.82
N SER A 315 -15.25 11.30 -11.15
CA SER A 315 -14.24 11.80 -12.09
C SER A 315 -14.18 13.33 -12.16
N GLU A 316 -15.31 14.03 -12.17
CA GLU A 316 -15.34 15.49 -12.29
C GLU A 316 -14.63 16.15 -11.10
N LYS A 317 -15.05 15.82 -9.87
CA LYS A 317 -14.43 16.35 -8.65
C LYS A 317 -13.01 15.86 -8.43
N ALA A 318 -12.69 14.64 -8.90
CA ALA A 318 -11.34 14.10 -8.82
C ALA A 318 -10.37 14.88 -9.71
N LEU A 319 -10.77 15.26 -10.93
CA LEU A 319 -9.99 16.12 -11.82
C LEU A 319 -9.83 17.53 -11.24
N GLU A 320 -10.91 18.12 -10.70
CA GLU A 320 -10.84 19.44 -10.03
C GLU A 320 -9.88 19.40 -8.83
N LEU A 321 -9.97 18.36 -7.99
CA LEU A 321 -9.07 18.19 -6.85
C LEU A 321 -7.63 18.05 -7.31
N ALA A 322 -7.34 17.17 -8.25
CA ALA A 322 -5.99 16.96 -8.77
C ALA A 322 -5.41 18.25 -9.39
N ALA A 323 -6.20 18.96 -10.19
CA ALA A 323 -5.79 20.23 -10.80
C ALA A 323 -5.52 21.31 -9.73
N SER A 324 -6.39 21.45 -8.72
CA SER A 324 -6.23 22.43 -7.63
C SER A 324 -4.97 22.20 -6.80
N GLN A 325 -4.52 20.95 -6.70
CA GLN A 325 -3.33 20.53 -5.98
C GLN A 325 -2.11 20.34 -6.91
N GLN A 326 -2.24 20.63 -8.20
CA GLN A 326 -1.19 20.44 -9.22
C GLN A 326 -0.63 19.00 -9.24
N LEU A 327 -1.52 18.01 -9.12
CA LEU A 327 -1.18 16.60 -9.06
C LEU A 327 -1.36 15.93 -10.41
N ASP A 328 -0.50 14.98 -10.72
CA ASP A 328 -0.61 14.14 -11.91
C ASP A 328 -1.47 12.91 -11.61
N ALA A 329 -2.57 12.77 -12.35
CA ALA A 329 -3.51 11.68 -12.14
C ALA A 329 -4.10 11.14 -13.45
N MET A 330 -4.45 9.86 -13.40
CA MET A 330 -5.17 9.12 -14.43
C MET A 330 -6.36 8.42 -13.79
N PHE A 331 -7.52 8.57 -14.39
CA PHE A 331 -8.75 7.93 -13.90
C PHE A 331 -9.38 7.08 -14.98
N ILE A 332 -9.93 5.91 -14.61
CA ILE A 332 -10.68 5.03 -15.52
C ILE A 332 -12.13 5.00 -15.04
N LYS A 333 -13.06 5.33 -15.92
CA LYS A 333 -14.48 5.31 -15.68
C LYS A 333 -15.07 3.92 -15.89
N ALA A 334 -16.28 3.70 -15.36
CA ALA A 334 -17.00 2.45 -15.50
C ALA A 334 -17.38 2.10 -16.96
N ASP A 335 -17.41 3.08 -17.85
CA ASP A 335 -17.61 2.88 -19.30
C ASP A 335 -16.30 2.59 -20.06
N GLY A 336 -15.17 2.48 -19.37
CA GLY A 336 -13.85 2.24 -19.93
C GLY A 336 -13.12 3.51 -20.41
N THR A 337 -13.76 4.68 -20.33
CA THR A 337 -13.13 5.96 -20.67
C THR A 337 -11.98 6.27 -19.72
N VAL A 338 -10.83 6.67 -20.27
CA VAL A 338 -9.67 7.11 -19.51
C VAL A 338 -9.60 8.63 -19.57
N VAL A 339 -9.44 9.27 -18.41
CA VAL A 339 -9.26 10.72 -18.29
C VAL A 339 -8.00 11.04 -17.50
N PHE A 340 -7.35 12.15 -17.82
CA PHE A 340 -6.07 12.54 -17.25
C PHE A 340 -6.10 13.99 -16.76
N THR A 341 -5.20 14.32 -15.86
CA THR A 341 -4.79 15.71 -15.64
C THR A 341 -3.93 16.22 -16.78
N ASP A 342 -3.85 17.53 -16.95
CA ASP A 342 -3.14 18.18 -18.05
C ASP A 342 -1.66 17.74 -18.13
N GLY A 343 -1.24 17.34 -19.34
CA GLY A 343 0.15 16.97 -19.62
C GLY A 343 0.58 15.57 -19.15
N PHE A 344 -0.27 14.81 -18.44
CA PHE A 344 0.04 13.49 -17.89
C PHE A 344 0.60 12.53 -18.96
N GLU A 345 -0.08 12.39 -20.10
CA GLU A 345 0.30 11.43 -21.14
C GLU A 345 1.70 11.67 -21.68
N ALA A 346 2.04 12.94 -21.97
CA ALA A 346 3.36 13.31 -22.46
C ALA A 346 4.45 13.12 -21.37
N LYS A 347 4.18 13.52 -20.13
CA LYS A 347 5.12 13.46 -19.02
C LYS A 347 5.53 12.02 -18.69
N TYR A 348 4.57 11.11 -18.67
CA TYR A 348 4.78 9.71 -18.28
C TYR A 348 4.86 8.75 -19.47
N ARG A 349 4.89 9.26 -20.71
CA ARG A 349 4.93 8.45 -21.93
C ARG A 349 3.88 7.36 -21.91
N TYR A 350 2.63 7.75 -21.58
CA TYR A 350 1.50 6.84 -21.52
C TYR A 350 1.41 5.97 -22.77
N SER A 351 1.36 4.65 -22.58
CA SER A 351 1.27 3.67 -23.65
C SER A 351 0.09 2.74 -23.38
N PRO A 352 -1.06 2.90 -24.08
CA PRO A 352 -2.19 1.97 -23.95
C PRO A 352 -1.80 0.57 -24.44
N GLN A 353 -2.43 -0.46 -23.85
CA GLN A 353 -2.21 -1.87 -24.22
C GLN A 353 -3.46 -2.47 -24.86
#